data_0c4bc806b8f63585b1fb590073761bef
#
_entry.id   0c4bc806b8f63585b1fb590073761bef
#
_cell.length_a   1.000
_cell.length_b   1.000
_cell.length_c   1.000
_cell.angle_alpha   90.00
_cell.angle_beta   90.00
_cell.angle_gamma   90.00
#
_symmetry.space_group_name_H-M   'P 1'
#
loop_
_entity.id
_entity.type
_entity.pdbx_description
1 polymer ?
#
loop_
_entity_poly.entity_id
_entity_poly.type
_entity_poly.pdbx_seq_one_letter_code
_entity_poly.pdbx_strand_id
1 'polypeptide(L)'
;EMCIRDSRKATALLLIHTPKSNRFGSEDANLAYQNASLMAQSLGVSQIYMGFVLTAIRQEGKDTLAKTLGIDGKIQAIMALGIPAFKYPKYTDRKEIVKNYIE
;
A
#
# COMPACT_ATOMS: atom_id res chain seq x y z
N GLU A 1 -9.85 6.90 -15.57
CA GLU A 1 -9.98 8.22 -14.96
C GLU A 1 -10.09 8.19 -13.46
N MET A 2 -10.91 7.29 -12.91
CA MET A 2 -11.07 7.18 -11.46
C MET A 2 -9.76 6.90 -10.75
N CYS A 3 -8.95 6.00 -11.30
CA CYS A 3 -7.64 5.67 -10.72
C CYS A 3 -6.68 6.85 -10.70
N ILE A 4 -6.67 7.65 -11.78
CA ILE A 4 -5.79 8.81 -11.86
C ILE A 4 -6.21 9.88 -10.84
N ARG A 5 -7.50 10.11 -10.71
CA ARG A 5 -8.01 11.05 -9.72
C ARG A 5 -7.79 10.56 -8.30
N ASP A 6 -8.03 9.28 -8.05
CA ASP A 6 -7.92 8.70 -6.72
C ASP A 6 -6.46 8.49 -6.29
N SER A 7 -5.53 8.43 -7.25
CA SER A 7 -4.09 8.33 -6.95
C SER A 7 -3.48 9.66 -6.52
N ARG A 8 -4.28 10.72 -6.44
CA ARG A 8 -3.85 12.06 -6.00
C ARG A 8 -2.65 12.59 -6.79
N LYS A 9 -2.65 12.36 -8.11
CA LYS A 9 -1.60 12.80 -9.03
C LYS A 9 -0.23 12.22 -8.69
N ALA A 10 -0.20 11.02 -8.13
CA ALA A 10 1.05 10.34 -7.85
C ALA A 10 1.84 10.08 -9.15
N THR A 11 3.17 10.17 -9.04
CA THR A 11 4.06 9.94 -10.18
C THR A 11 4.08 8.47 -10.59
N ALA A 12 3.95 7.56 -9.62
CA ALA A 12 3.99 6.12 -9.86
C ALA A 12 3.10 5.39 -8.88
N LEU A 13 2.63 4.23 -9.27
CA LEU A 13 1.88 3.31 -8.42
C LEU A 13 2.59 1.98 -8.35
N LEU A 14 2.71 1.45 -7.15
CA LEU A 14 3.22 0.10 -6.91
C LEU A 14 2.04 -0.77 -6.49
N LEU A 15 1.75 -1.80 -7.29
CA LEU A 15 0.68 -2.74 -6.99
C LEU A 15 1.29 -4.06 -6.55
N ILE A 16 0.85 -4.57 -5.42
CA ILE A 16 1.28 -5.86 -4.90
C ILE A 16 0.12 -6.83 -5.06
N HIS A 17 0.36 -7.90 -5.80
CA HIS A 17 -0.66 -8.91 -6.02
C HIS A 17 -0.16 -10.28 -5.60
N THR A 18 -1.10 -11.16 -5.31
CA THR A 18 -0.80 -12.53 -4.91
C THR A 18 -1.66 -13.49 -5.75
N PRO A 19 -1.24 -14.75 -5.88
CA PRO A 19 -2.10 -15.76 -6.50
C PRO A 19 -3.42 -15.86 -5.76
N LYS A 20 -4.50 -16.11 -6.50
CA LYS A 20 -5.84 -16.24 -5.91
C LYS A 20 -5.93 -17.39 -4.91
N SER A 21 -5.09 -18.40 -5.09
CA SER A 21 -5.02 -19.56 -4.19
C SER A 21 -4.28 -19.29 -2.88
N ASN A 22 -3.59 -18.16 -2.75
CA ASN A 22 -2.84 -17.85 -1.54
C ASN A 22 -3.79 -17.45 -0.41
N ARG A 23 -3.88 -18.31 0.60
CA ARG A 23 -4.73 -18.08 1.77
C ARG A 23 -4.31 -16.86 2.59
N PHE A 24 -3.03 -16.58 2.66
CA PHE A 24 -2.47 -15.49 3.43
C PHE A 24 -2.00 -14.33 2.54
N GLY A 25 -2.63 -14.17 1.37
CA GLY A 25 -2.23 -13.18 0.39
C GLY A 25 -2.25 -11.75 0.92
N SER A 26 -3.28 -11.39 1.69
CA SER A 26 -3.40 -10.04 2.25
C SER A 26 -2.28 -9.75 3.23
N GLU A 27 -1.98 -10.68 4.13
CA GLU A 27 -0.92 -10.53 5.11
C GLU A 27 0.45 -10.46 4.44
N ASP A 28 0.71 -11.35 3.50
CA ASP A 28 1.98 -11.38 2.76
C ASP A 28 2.20 -10.09 1.99
N ALA A 29 1.15 -9.58 1.34
CA ALA A 29 1.23 -8.34 0.56
C ALA A 29 1.49 -7.13 1.46
N ASN A 30 0.86 -7.07 2.63
CA ASN A 30 1.06 -5.96 3.53
C ASN A 30 2.44 -5.97 4.19
N LEU A 31 3.01 -7.15 4.44
CA LEU A 31 4.39 -7.25 4.91
C LEU A 31 5.37 -6.77 3.84
N ALA A 32 5.13 -7.15 2.59
CA ALA A 32 5.92 -6.66 1.46
C ALA A 32 5.76 -5.14 1.29
N TYR A 33 4.54 -4.64 1.47
CA TYR A 33 4.26 -3.20 1.44
C TYR A 33 5.12 -2.45 2.45
N GLN A 34 5.19 -2.94 3.68
CA GLN A 34 5.95 -2.28 4.73
C GLN A 34 7.44 -2.21 4.38
N ASN A 35 7.99 -3.28 3.82
CA ASN A 35 9.38 -3.29 3.36
C ASN A 35 9.61 -2.26 2.26
N ALA A 36 8.69 -2.17 1.30
CA ALA A 36 8.77 -1.16 0.24
C ALA A 36 8.66 0.26 0.79
N SER A 37 7.80 0.46 1.78
CA SER A 37 7.63 1.75 2.45
C SER A 37 8.92 2.23 3.11
N LEU A 38 9.60 1.33 3.81
CA LEU A 38 10.88 1.65 4.45
C LEU A 38 11.97 1.99 3.42
N MET A 39 12.01 1.24 2.33
CA MET A 39 12.95 1.53 1.24
C MET A 39 12.65 2.90 0.60
N ALA A 40 11.38 3.21 0.35
CA ALA A 40 11.00 4.50 -0.20
C ALA A 40 11.46 5.65 0.70
N GLN A 41 11.27 5.50 2.00
CA GLN A 41 11.70 6.51 2.97
C GLN A 41 13.21 6.72 2.90
N SER A 42 13.98 5.64 2.78
CA SER A 42 15.44 5.73 2.71
C SER A 42 15.92 6.41 1.42
N LEU A 43 15.11 6.35 0.36
CA LEU A 43 15.43 6.98 -0.93
C LEU A 43 14.88 8.41 -1.06
N GLY A 44 14.23 8.93 -0.02
CA GLY A 44 13.62 10.26 -0.07
C GLY A 44 12.33 10.33 -0.87
N VAL A 45 11.67 9.19 -1.07
CA VAL A 45 10.40 9.09 -1.80
C VAL A 45 9.26 8.95 -0.80
N SER A 46 8.21 9.77 -0.97
CA SER A 46 7.00 9.67 -0.15
C SER A 46 6.05 8.64 -0.71
N GLN A 47 5.26 8.03 0.16
CA GLN A 47 4.28 7.03 -0.24
C GLN A 47 2.96 7.21 0.51
N ILE A 48 1.88 6.77 -0.10
CA ILE A 48 0.56 6.75 0.50
C ILE A 48 -0.08 5.41 0.21
N TYR A 49 -0.67 4.79 1.23
CA TYR A 49 -1.44 3.56 1.07
C TYR A 49 -2.80 3.89 0.45
N MET A 50 -3.11 3.28 -0.68
CA MET A 50 -4.31 3.58 -1.45
C MET A 50 -5.48 2.69 -1.01
N GLY A 51 -5.95 2.88 0.24
CA GLY A 51 -7.02 2.10 0.82
C GLY A 51 -8.36 2.26 0.12
N PHE A 52 -8.68 3.45 -0.36
CA PHE A 52 -9.94 3.69 -1.07
C PHE A 52 -10.02 2.89 -2.37
N VAL A 53 -8.93 2.84 -3.12
CA VAL A 53 -8.89 2.08 -4.37
C VAL A 53 -9.05 0.58 -4.08
N LEU A 54 -8.40 0.08 -3.04
CA LEU A 54 -8.53 -1.32 -2.62
C LEU A 54 -9.95 -1.65 -2.21
N THR A 55 -10.60 -0.76 -1.46
CA THR A 55 -11.99 -0.95 -1.05
C THR A 55 -12.90 -1.03 -2.26
N ALA A 56 -12.70 -0.13 -3.24
CA ALA A 56 -13.48 -0.13 -4.48
C ALA A 56 -13.29 -1.44 -5.26
N ILE A 57 -12.05 -1.93 -5.36
CA ILE A 57 -11.75 -3.20 -6.04
C ILE A 57 -12.47 -4.37 -5.36
N ARG A 58 -12.44 -4.40 -4.04
CA ARG A 58 -13.08 -5.48 -3.27
C ARG A 58 -14.60 -5.46 -3.42
N GLN A 59 -15.20 -4.26 -3.44
CA GLN A 59 -16.64 -4.12 -3.60
C GLN A 59 -17.11 -4.49 -4.99
N GLU A 60 -16.32 -4.21 -6.01
CA GLU A 60 -16.63 -4.55 -7.38
C GLU A 60 -16.70 -6.07 -7.59
N GLY A 61 -15.77 -6.81 -7.00
CA GLY A 61 -15.74 -8.26 -7.06
C GLY A 61 -15.43 -8.88 -8.42
N LYS A 62 -15.11 -8.06 -9.43
CA LYS A 62 -14.88 -8.53 -10.81
C LYS A 62 -13.42 -8.49 -11.24
N ASP A 63 -12.53 -7.99 -10.39
CA ASP A 63 -11.09 -7.86 -10.68
C ASP A 63 -10.81 -7.10 -11.99
N THR A 64 -11.64 -6.10 -12.30
CA THR A 64 -11.53 -5.34 -13.56
C THR A 64 -10.16 -4.68 -13.72
N LEU A 65 -9.64 -4.09 -12.65
CA LEU A 65 -8.34 -3.43 -12.69
C LEU A 65 -7.21 -4.44 -12.96
N ALA A 66 -7.27 -5.59 -12.30
CA ALA A 66 -6.27 -6.64 -12.52
C ALA A 66 -6.29 -7.14 -13.95
N LYS A 67 -7.48 -7.35 -14.52
CA LYS A 67 -7.64 -7.78 -15.91
C LYS A 67 -7.12 -6.73 -16.87
N THR A 68 -7.42 -5.46 -16.63
CA THR A 68 -6.97 -4.35 -17.48
C THR A 68 -5.45 -4.25 -17.49
N LEU A 69 -4.80 -4.49 -16.36
CA LEU A 69 -3.36 -4.42 -16.23
C LEU A 69 -2.64 -5.72 -16.60
N GLY A 70 -3.39 -6.77 -16.94
CA GLY A 70 -2.81 -8.06 -17.28
C GLY A 70 -2.26 -8.82 -16.09
N ILE A 71 -2.76 -8.55 -14.89
CA ILE A 71 -2.34 -9.22 -13.67
C ILE A 71 -3.15 -10.50 -13.48
N ASP A 72 -2.46 -11.63 -13.38
CA ASP A 72 -3.08 -12.93 -13.13
C ASP A 72 -3.04 -13.25 -11.65
N GLY A 73 -3.88 -12.57 -10.89
CA GLY A 73 -3.94 -12.71 -9.45
C GLY A 73 -4.86 -11.69 -8.83
N LYS A 74 -4.79 -11.58 -7.51
CA LYS A 74 -5.60 -10.63 -6.76
C LYS A 74 -4.72 -9.49 -6.25
N ILE A 75 -5.12 -8.25 -6.52
CA ILE A 75 -4.41 -7.07 -6.01
C ILE A 75 -4.71 -6.95 -4.52
N GLN A 76 -3.67 -6.96 -3.69
CA GLN A 76 -3.81 -6.94 -2.23
C GLN A 76 -3.37 -5.63 -1.60
N ALA A 77 -2.47 -4.89 -2.25
CA ALA A 77 -1.99 -3.61 -1.73
C ALA A 77 -1.58 -2.70 -2.87
N ILE A 78 -1.81 -1.40 -2.70
CA ILE A 78 -1.45 -0.38 -3.68
C ILE A 78 -0.75 0.76 -2.96
N MET A 79 0.41 1.17 -3.46
CA MET A 79 1.19 2.28 -2.94
C MET A 79 1.29 3.36 -4.01
N ALA A 80 0.92 4.60 -3.65
CA ALA A 80 1.17 5.75 -4.50
C ALA A 80 2.50 6.38 -4.10
N LEU A 81 3.36 6.64 -5.06
CA LEU A 81 4.72 7.16 -4.85
C LEU A 81 4.86 8.56 -5.43
N GLY A 82 5.62 9.41 -4.74
CA GLY A 82 5.89 10.75 -5.22
C GLY A 82 7.04 11.40 -4.47
N ILE A 83 7.50 12.54 -4.99
CA ILE A 83 8.52 13.33 -4.33
C ILE A 83 7.83 14.23 -3.31
N PRO A 84 8.26 14.25 -2.03
CA PRO A 84 7.59 15.06 -1.02
C PRO A 84 7.78 16.56 -1.30
N ALA A 85 6.69 17.33 -1.17
CA ALA A 85 6.74 18.78 -1.33
C ALA A 85 7.37 19.47 -0.13
N PHE A 86 7.35 18.82 1.03
CA PHE A 86 7.95 19.34 2.26
C PHE A 86 8.26 18.19 3.19
N LYS A 87 9.11 18.46 4.19
CA LYS A 87 9.39 17.49 5.26
C LYS A 87 8.78 17.99 6.56
N TYR A 88 8.23 17.05 7.33
CA TYR A 88 7.76 17.37 8.66
C TYR A 88 8.97 17.64 9.57
N PRO A 89 9.04 18.80 10.23
CA PRO A 89 10.20 19.15 11.05
C PRO A 89 10.25 18.37 12.37
N LYS A 90 9.14 17.75 12.76
CA LYS A 90 9.03 17.02 14.03
C LYS A 90 8.32 15.70 13.81
N TYR A 91 8.67 14.72 14.62
CA TYR A 91 7.95 13.45 14.68
C TYR A 91 7.01 13.45 15.88
N THR A 92 6.02 12.58 15.84
CA THR A 92 5.05 12.43 16.92
C THR A 92 5.60 11.46 17.96
N ASP A 93 5.71 11.93 19.21
CA ASP A 93 6.05 11.04 20.32
C ASP A 93 4.87 10.10 20.60
N ARG A 94 5.19 8.85 20.81
CA ARG A 94 4.21 7.84 21.15
C ARG A 94 4.27 7.56 22.65
N LYS A 95 3.14 7.11 23.21
CA LYS A 95 3.10 6.64 24.59
C LYS A 95 4.04 5.44 24.73
N GLU A 96 4.64 5.32 25.90
CA GLU A 96 5.47 4.17 26.21
C GLU A 96 4.63 2.88 26.14
N ILE A 97 5.27 1.84 25.62
CA ILE A 97 4.64 0.54 25.52
C ILE A 97 4.68 -0.12 26.89
N VAL A 98 3.51 -0.53 27.37
CA VAL A 98 3.43 -1.33 28.59
C VAL A 98 3.84 -2.75 28.23
N LYS A 99 4.91 -3.23 28.85
CA LYS A 99 5.46 -4.56 28.58
C LYS A 99 5.13 -5.48 29.74
N ASN A 100 4.53 -6.60 29.45
CA ASN A 100 4.27 -7.67 30.41
C ASN A 100 5.12 -8.89 30.03
N TYR A 101 5.91 -9.36 30.96
CA TYR A 101 6.76 -10.52 30.77
C TYR A 101 6.11 -11.74 31.41
N ILE A 102 5.99 -12.80 30.63
CA ILE A 102 5.47 -14.08 31.11
C ILE A 102 6.67 -14.98 31.42
N GLU A 103 6.80 -15.37 32.67
CA GLU A 103 7.88 -16.27 33.11
C GLU A 103 7.47 -17.73 33.04
#